data_77d0c586193263ad9ffd4dafc67d36d2
#
_entry.id   77d0c586193263ad9ffd4dafc67d36d2
#
_cell.length_a   1.000
_cell.length_b   1.000
_cell.length_c   1.000
_cell.angle_alpha   90.00
_cell.angle_beta   90.00
_cell.angle_gamma   90.00
#
_symmetry.space_group_name_H-M   'P 1'
#
loop_
_entity.id
_entity.type
_entity.pdbx_description
1 polymer ?
#
loop_
_entity_poly.entity_id
_entity_poly.type
_entity_poly.pdbx_seq_one_letter_code
_entity_poly.pdbx_strand_id
1 'polypeptide(L)'
;KDIEKMSETIDIKALTELIEQKSSFVNLITHGMAQNIVGQNHLVESLLIGLLADGHILLEGVPGLAKTLAIKTLAGLISAKYNRIQFTPDLLPADVVGTMMYSQKREEFQVKQGPIFANFILADEINRAPAKVQSALLEAMQERQVTIGETTFKLPEPFLVMATQNPIEQEGTYQL
;
A
#
# COMPACT_ATOMS: atom_id res chain seq x y z
N LYS A 1 5.38 47.59 5.38
CA LYS A 1 5.46 47.49 6.87
C LYS A 1 4.84 46.24 7.47
N ASP A 2 4.38 45.25 6.61
CA ASP A 2 3.66 44.05 7.08
C ASP A 2 4.34 42.72 6.69
N ILE A 3 5.63 42.75 6.34
CA ILE A 3 6.41 41.53 6.01
C ILE A 3 7.34 41.10 7.16
N GLU A 4 7.34 41.80 8.28
CA GLU A 4 8.27 41.60 9.39
C GLU A 4 7.73 40.80 10.59
N LYS A 5 6.58 40.07 10.42
CA LYS A 5 5.97 39.34 11.51
C LYS A 5 5.69 37.85 11.24
N MET A 6 6.55 37.15 10.52
CA MET A 6 6.49 35.71 10.41
C MET A 6 7.87 35.04 10.48
N SER A 7 8.67 35.43 11.45
CA SER A 7 9.71 34.54 11.97
C SER A 7 9.24 34.04 13.35
N GLU A 8 8.29 33.15 13.37
CA GLU A 8 8.15 32.26 14.52
C GLU A 8 9.47 31.48 14.62
N THR A 9 10.25 31.85 15.59
CA THR A 9 11.43 31.09 15.98
C THR A 9 10.91 29.74 16.43
N ILE A 10 11.00 28.74 15.52
CA ILE A 10 10.64 27.36 15.86
C ILE A 10 11.54 26.97 17.02
N ASP A 11 10.96 26.77 18.18
CA ASP A 11 11.69 26.23 19.32
C ASP A 11 12.07 24.79 18.97
N ILE A 12 13.31 24.62 18.53
CA ILE A 12 13.86 23.33 18.07
C ILE A 12 13.76 22.30 19.20
N LYS A 13 13.89 22.71 20.45
CA LYS A 13 13.77 21.80 21.60
C LYS A 13 12.35 21.29 21.77
N ALA A 14 11.37 22.18 21.73
CA ALA A 14 9.95 21.80 21.82
C ALA A 14 9.52 20.95 20.62
N LEU A 15 10.04 21.25 19.42
CA LEU A 15 9.81 20.44 18.23
C LEU A 15 10.42 19.04 18.37
N THR A 16 11.64 18.94 18.88
CA THR A 16 12.31 17.65 19.11
C THR A 16 11.54 16.80 20.11
N GLU A 17 11.13 17.38 21.25
CA GLU A 17 10.34 16.68 22.26
C GLU A 17 8.98 16.18 21.68
N LEU A 18 8.32 17.00 20.86
CA LEU A 18 7.09 16.62 20.17
C LEU A 18 7.31 15.47 19.18
N ILE A 19 8.38 15.52 18.39
CA ILE A 19 8.75 14.45 17.45
C ILE A 19 9.02 13.15 18.22
N GLU A 20 9.81 13.19 19.28
CA GLU A 20 10.11 12.03 20.11
C GLU A 20 8.84 11.40 20.68
N GLN A 21 7.93 12.21 21.22
CA GLN A 21 6.66 11.76 21.74
C GLN A 21 5.78 11.14 20.65
N LYS A 22 5.67 11.80 19.48
CA LYS A 22 4.82 11.35 18.37
C LYS A 22 5.40 10.13 17.65
N SER A 23 6.72 9.95 17.64
CA SER A 23 7.41 8.84 16.98
C SER A 23 7.62 7.62 17.87
N SER A 24 7.24 7.68 19.14
CA SER A 24 7.43 6.55 20.09
C SER A 24 6.85 5.23 19.59
N PHE A 25 5.73 5.27 18.85
CA PHE A 25 5.12 4.08 18.25
C PHE A 25 6.01 3.42 17.18
N VAL A 26 6.89 4.17 16.50
CA VAL A 26 7.81 3.64 15.49
C VAL A 26 8.77 2.64 16.14
N ASN A 27 9.27 2.95 17.32
CA ASN A 27 10.15 2.04 18.07
C ASN A 27 9.43 0.73 18.43
N LEU A 28 8.14 0.81 18.80
CA LEU A 28 7.33 -0.37 19.09
C LEU A 28 7.13 -1.23 17.84
N ILE A 29 6.82 -0.61 16.69
CA ILE A 29 6.69 -1.31 15.43
C ILE A 29 8.02 -1.93 15.01
N THR A 30 9.12 -1.18 15.07
CA THR A 30 10.46 -1.68 14.71
C THR A 30 10.85 -2.88 15.57
N HIS A 31 10.60 -2.80 16.88
CA HIS A 31 10.85 -3.92 17.79
C HIS A 31 9.99 -5.15 17.44
N GLY A 32 8.68 -4.95 17.22
CA GLY A 32 7.77 -6.01 16.82
C GLY A 32 8.13 -6.64 15.47
N MET A 33 8.60 -5.83 14.51
CA MET A 33 9.14 -6.33 13.24
C MET A 33 10.39 -7.19 13.44
N ALA A 34 11.34 -6.71 14.25
CA ALA A 34 12.61 -7.42 14.50
C ALA A 34 12.43 -8.79 15.17
N GLN A 35 11.35 -9.01 15.90
CA GLN A 35 11.04 -10.32 16.49
C GLN A 35 10.65 -11.36 15.44
N ASN A 36 10.13 -10.95 14.30
CA ASN A 36 9.61 -11.83 13.27
C ASN A 36 10.45 -11.84 11.98
N ILE A 37 11.20 -10.76 11.73
CA ILE A 37 11.96 -10.55 10.50
C ILE A 37 13.43 -10.44 10.83
N VAL A 38 14.21 -11.44 10.42
CA VAL A 38 15.66 -11.47 10.65
C VAL A 38 16.39 -11.15 9.34
N GLY A 39 17.39 -10.26 9.40
CA GLY A 39 18.30 -9.99 8.29
C GLY A 39 17.71 -9.16 7.13
N GLN A 40 16.51 -8.56 7.30
CA GLN A 40 15.83 -7.75 6.28
C GLN A 40 15.63 -6.29 6.71
N ASN A 41 16.65 -5.69 7.35
CA ASN A 41 16.55 -4.35 7.93
C ASN A 41 16.13 -3.29 6.90
N HIS A 42 16.71 -3.33 5.69
CA HIS A 42 16.37 -2.40 4.61
C HIS A 42 14.90 -2.49 4.19
N LEU A 43 14.34 -3.69 4.12
CA LEU A 43 12.92 -3.89 3.80
C LEU A 43 12.02 -3.33 4.91
N VAL A 44 12.37 -3.57 6.16
CA VAL A 44 11.63 -3.04 7.32
C VAL A 44 11.67 -1.51 7.34
N GLU A 45 12.85 -0.92 7.14
CA GLU A 45 13.00 0.54 7.05
C GLU A 45 12.18 1.13 5.89
N SER A 46 12.23 0.50 4.70
CA SER A 46 11.45 0.94 3.55
C SER A 46 9.95 0.91 3.81
N LEU A 47 9.45 -0.14 4.49
CA LEU A 47 8.04 -0.25 4.88
C LEU A 47 7.64 0.86 5.86
N LEU A 48 8.47 1.16 6.84
CA LEU A 48 8.23 2.23 7.80
C LEU A 48 8.27 3.61 7.13
N ILE A 49 9.24 3.85 6.24
CA ILE A 49 9.32 5.10 5.47
C ILE A 49 8.07 5.25 4.59
N GLY A 50 7.68 4.21 3.86
CA GLY A 50 6.47 4.22 3.04
C GLY A 50 5.21 4.54 3.84
N LEU A 51 5.07 3.93 5.02
CA LEU A 51 3.94 4.17 5.92
C LEU A 51 3.92 5.62 6.45
N LEU A 52 5.07 6.12 6.93
CA LEU A 52 5.16 7.46 7.52
C LEU A 52 5.07 8.59 6.49
N ALA A 53 5.53 8.33 5.26
CA ALA A 53 5.47 9.29 4.17
C ALA A 53 4.15 9.22 3.39
N ASP A 54 3.19 8.39 3.82
CA ASP A 54 1.95 8.10 3.09
C ASP A 54 2.20 7.71 1.63
N GLY A 55 3.29 6.95 1.41
CA GLY A 55 3.76 6.52 0.10
C GLY A 55 3.53 5.04 -0.18
N HIS A 56 4.10 4.59 -1.30
CA HIS A 56 4.08 3.20 -1.74
C HIS A 56 5.50 2.72 -2.00
N ILE A 57 5.69 1.40 -2.14
CA ILE A 57 7.01 0.78 -2.28
C ILE A 57 7.02 -0.10 -3.52
N LEU A 58 8.05 0.05 -4.35
CA LEU A 58 8.36 -0.88 -5.42
C LEU A 58 9.62 -1.66 -5.05
N LEU A 59 9.54 -2.97 -5.04
CA LEU A 59 10.66 -3.88 -4.79
C LEU A 59 11.01 -4.64 -6.06
N GLU A 60 12.21 -4.42 -6.55
CA GLU A 60 12.80 -5.23 -7.61
C GLU A 60 13.59 -6.40 -7.03
N GLY A 61 13.47 -7.55 -7.64
CA GLY A 61 14.24 -8.73 -7.26
C GLY A 61 13.44 -10.02 -7.17
N VAL A 62 14.16 -11.11 -6.90
CA VAL A 62 13.61 -12.46 -6.85
C VAL A 62 12.47 -12.52 -5.83
N PRO A 63 11.32 -13.12 -6.19
CA PRO A 63 10.22 -13.33 -5.26
C PRO A 63 10.68 -14.14 -4.05
N GLY A 64 10.24 -13.74 -2.84
CA GLY A 64 10.65 -14.40 -1.62
C GLY A 64 9.66 -14.23 -0.47
N LEU A 65 9.58 -15.24 0.40
CA LEU A 65 8.70 -15.29 1.56
C LEU A 65 8.88 -14.11 2.53
N ALA A 66 10.11 -13.56 2.61
CA ALA A 66 10.42 -12.45 3.50
C ALA A 66 9.58 -11.18 3.21
N LYS A 67 9.29 -10.89 1.93
CA LYS A 67 8.48 -9.74 1.52
C LYS A 67 7.04 -9.86 2.05
N THR A 68 6.43 -11.02 1.82
CA THR A 68 5.07 -11.32 2.30
C THR A 68 5.00 -11.30 3.83
N LEU A 69 5.98 -11.89 4.49
CA LEU A 69 6.05 -11.90 5.95
C LEU A 69 6.19 -10.49 6.52
N ALA A 70 7.05 -9.65 5.93
CA ALA A 70 7.29 -8.30 6.41
C ALA A 70 6.04 -7.42 6.37
N ILE A 71 5.35 -7.33 5.23
CA ILE A 71 4.14 -6.50 5.12
C ILE A 71 2.99 -7.05 5.97
N LYS A 72 2.85 -8.38 6.06
CA LYS A 72 1.84 -9.03 6.88
C LYS A 72 2.09 -8.80 8.38
N THR A 73 3.35 -8.87 8.82
CA THR A 73 3.75 -8.57 10.20
C THR A 73 3.45 -7.12 10.55
N LEU A 74 3.83 -6.17 9.68
CA LEU A 74 3.52 -4.77 9.87
C LEU A 74 2.01 -4.54 10.00
N ALA A 75 1.22 -5.13 9.11
CA ALA A 75 -0.24 -5.04 9.17
C ALA A 75 -0.80 -5.55 10.50
N GLY A 76 -0.29 -6.69 10.98
CA GLY A 76 -0.69 -7.27 12.27
C GLY A 76 -0.36 -6.38 13.47
N LEU A 77 0.82 -5.74 13.47
CA LEU A 77 1.27 -4.86 14.55
C LEU A 77 0.39 -3.61 14.74
N ILE A 78 -0.22 -3.12 13.67
CA ILE A 78 -1.09 -1.93 13.73
C ILE A 78 -2.58 -2.28 13.51
N SER A 79 -2.94 -3.57 13.59
CA SER A 79 -4.32 -4.06 13.41
C SER A 79 -4.94 -3.64 12.07
N ALA A 80 -4.14 -3.54 11.03
CA ALA A 80 -4.56 -3.15 9.69
C ALA A 80 -4.94 -4.37 8.85
N LYS A 81 -5.89 -4.18 7.93
CA LYS A 81 -6.29 -5.21 6.97
C LYS A 81 -5.22 -5.38 5.91
N TYR A 82 -4.82 -6.61 5.65
CA TYR A 82 -3.84 -7.00 4.63
C TYR A 82 -4.48 -7.86 3.55
N ASN A 83 -4.16 -7.58 2.29
CA ASN A 83 -4.47 -8.45 1.15
C ASN A 83 -3.24 -8.65 0.27
N ARG A 84 -3.18 -9.80 -0.41
CA ARG A 84 -2.22 -10.08 -1.48
C ARG A 84 -2.96 -10.20 -2.80
N ILE A 85 -2.42 -9.57 -3.84
CA ILE A 85 -2.90 -9.67 -5.21
C ILE A 85 -1.74 -10.21 -6.04
N GLN A 86 -1.91 -11.40 -6.60
CA GLN A 86 -0.97 -11.98 -7.56
C GLN A 86 -1.34 -11.47 -8.95
N PHE A 87 -0.42 -10.74 -9.59
CA PHE A 87 -0.64 -10.22 -10.93
C PHE A 87 -0.29 -11.27 -11.99
N THR A 88 -1.21 -11.48 -12.93
CA THR A 88 -1.11 -12.46 -14.01
C THR A 88 -1.57 -11.85 -15.33
N PRO A 89 -1.17 -12.41 -16.50
CA PRO A 89 -1.53 -11.85 -17.80
C PRO A 89 -3.04 -11.85 -18.11
N ASP A 90 -3.82 -12.67 -17.42
CA ASP A 90 -5.27 -12.81 -17.60
C ASP A 90 -6.08 -11.98 -16.61
N LEU A 91 -5.43 -11.28 -15.66
CA LEU A 91 -6.09 -10.44 -14.66
C LEU A 91 -6.83 -9.28 -15.33
N LEU A 92 -8.02 -8.98 -14.83
CA LEU A 92 -8.83 -7.84 -15.26
C LEU A 92 -8.83 -6.73 -14.18
N PRO A 93 -9.03 -5.46 -14.54
CA PRO A 93 -9.18 -4.39 -13.55
C PRO A 93 -10.25 -4.67 -12.49
N ALA A 94 -11.37 -5.28 -12.90
CA ALA A 94 -12.45 -5.66 -11.99
C ALA A 94 -12.03 -6.70 -10.92
N ASP A 95 -11.03 -7.53 -11.21
CA ASP A 95 -10.50 -8.50 -10.24
C ASP A 95 -9.72 -7.80 -9.12
N VAL A 96 -9.19 -6.62 -9.37
CA VAL A 96 -8.45 -5.79 -8.41
C VAL A 96 -9.37 -4.85 -7.65
N VAL A 97 -10.17 -4.05 -8.37
CA VAL A 97 -10.99 -2.99 -7.78
C VAL A 97 -12.38 -3.47 -7.36
N GLY A 98 -12.91 -4.50 -8.01
CA GLY A 98 -14.25 -5.00 -7.77
C GLY A 98 -15.21 -4.72 -8.93
N THR A 99 -16.44 -5.18 -8.80
CA THR A 99 -17.44 -5.12 -9.87
C THR A 99 -18.85 -4.99 -9.32
N MET A 100 -19.78 -4.62 -10.19
CA MET A 100 -21.22 -4.72 -9.92
C MET A 100 -21.70 -6.15 -10.17
N MET A 101 -22.40 -6.72 -9.21
CA MET A 101 -23.01 -8.05 -9.33
C MET A 101 -24.52 -7.93 -9.11
N TYR A 102 -25.30 -8.59 -9.98
CA TYR A 102 -26.74 -8.69 -9.77
C TYR A 102 -27.07 -9.76 -8.72
N SER A 103 -27.76 -9.35 -7.67
CA SER A 103 -28.25 -10.23 -6.62
C SER A 103 -29.67 -10.72 -6.96
N GLN A 104 -29.81 -11.96 -7.40
CA GLN A 104 -31.13 -12.53 -7.66
C GLN A 104 -32.04 -12.56 -6.42
N LYS A 105 -31.43 -12.68 -5.22
CA LYS A 105 -32.21 -12.72 -3.96
C LYS A 105 -32.82 -11.37 -3.61
N ARG A 106 -32.14 -10.25 -3.97
CA ARG A 106 -32.57 -8.87 -3.67
C ARG A 106 -33.13 -8.15 -4.88
N GLU A 107 -33.01 -8.77 -6.07
CA GLU A 107 -33.39 -8.19 -7.37
C GLU A 107 -32.75 -6.83 -7.65
N GLU A 108 -31.51 -6.65 -7.17
CA GLU A 108 -30.76 -5.40 -7.29
C GLU A 108 -29.29 -5.63 -7.63
N PHE A 109 -28.64 -4.62 -8.20
CA PHE A 109 -27.20 -4.62 -8.37
C PHE A 109 -26.50 -4.24 -7.07
N GLN A 110 -25.51 -5.05 -6.69
CA GLN A 110 -24.69 -4.83 -5.51
C GLN A 110 -23.22 -4.69 -5.89
N VAL A 111 -22.51 -3.82 -5.21
CA VAL A 111 -21.07 -3.70 -5.37
C VAL A 111 -20.37 -4.84 -4.63
N LYS A 112 -19.58 -5.61 -5.36
CA LYS A 112 -18.60 -6.54 -4.80
C LYS A 112 -17.23 -5.88 -4.83
N GLN A 113 -16.77 -5.42 -3.67
CA GLN A 113 -15.45 -4.83 -3.53
C GLN A 113 -14.34 -5.85 -3.83
N GLY A 114 -13.32 -5.41 -4.56
CA GLY A 114 -12.15 -6.21 -4.86
C GLY A 114 -11.12 -6.22 -3.73
N PRO A 115 -10.01 -6.97 -3.90
CA PRO A 115 -8.97 -7.13 -2.89
C PRO A 115 -8.22 -5.83 -2.56
N ILE A 116 -8.32 -4.78 -3.40
CA ILE A 116 -7.71 -3.48 -3.14
C ILE A 116 -8.27 -2.77 -1.90
N PHE A 117 -9.46 -3.17 -1.43
CA PHE A 117 -10.08 -2.63 -0.22
C PHE A 117 -9.46 -3.22 1.06
N ALA A 118 -8.20 -2.90 1.26
CA ALA A 118 -7.43 -3.19 2.46
C ALA A 118 -6.43 -2.06 2.71
N ASN A 119 -5.89 -1.98 3.93
CA ASN A 119 -4.89 -0.98 4.30
C ASN A 119 -3.53 -1.26 3.66
N PHE A 120 -3.13 -2.53 3.66
CA PHE A 120 -1.86 -2.98 3.09
C PHE A 120 -2.10 -3.99 1.99
N ILE A 121 -1.53 -3.67 0.82
CA ILE A 121 -1.60 -4.52 -0.37
C ILE A 121 -0.20 -4.98 -0.74
N LEU A 122 -0.02 -6.30 -0.86
CA LEU A 122 1.11 -6.86 -1.59
C LEU A 122 0.66 -7.10 -3.03
N ALA A 123 1.11 -6.24 -3.94
CA ALA A 123 0.92 -6.39 -5.39
C ALA A 123 2.10 -7.19 -5.97
N ASP A 124 1.93 -8.50 -6.09
CA ASP A 124 3.02 -9.41 -6.43
C ASP A 124 3.14 -9.61 -7.95
N GLU A 125 4.36 -9.42 -8.49
CA GLU A 125 4.70 -9.51 -9.90
C GLU A 125 3.86 -8.56 -10.79
N ILE A 126 3.78 -7.28 -10.41
CA ILE A 126 2.92 -6.28 -11.07
C ILE A 126 3.19 -6.17 -12.59
N ASN A 127 4.45 -6.39 -13.03
CA ASN A 127 4.84 -6.34 -14.43
C ASN A 127 4.32 -7.52 -15.30
N ARG A 128 3.65 -8.50 -14.70
CA ARG A 128 2.96 -9.57 -15.44
C ARG A 128 1.55 -9.20 -15.86
N ALA A 129 0.95 -8.19 -15.26
CA ALA A 129 -0.40 -7.80 -15.60
C ALA A 129 -0.47 -6.92 -16.85
N PRO A 130 -1.57 -6.97 -17.60
CA PRO A 130 -1.82 -6.04 -18.70
C PRO A 130 -1.78 -4.59 -18.24
N ALA A 131 -1.39 -3.67 -19.14
CA ALA A 131 -1.27 -2.24 -18.83
C ALA A 131 -2.54 -1.63 -18.22
N LYS A 132 -3.74 -2.08 -18.61
CA LYS A 132 -5.02 -1.62 -18.04
C LYS A 132 -5.14 -1.94 -16.54
N VAL A 133 -4.64 -3.09 -16.12
CA VAL A 133 -4.66 -3.52 -14.70
C VAL A 133 -3.64 -2.73 -13.90
N GLN A 134 -2.44 -2.55 -14.44
CA GLN A 134 -1.41 -1.71 -13.83
C GLN A 134 -1.92 -0.27 -13.66
N SER A 135 -2.54 0.31 -14.70
CA SER A 135 -3.12 1.65 -14.64
C SER A 135 -4.20 1.77 -13.58
N ALA A 136 -5.09 0.78 -13.44
CA ALA A 136 -6.12 0.77 -12.41
C ALA A 136 -5.53 0.76 -10.98
N LEU A 137 -4.45 0.00 -10.76
CA LEU A 137 -3.75 -0.01 -9.48
C LEU A 137 -3.06 1.34 -9.22
N LEU A 138 -2.36 1.89 -10.21
CA LEU A 138 -1.65 3.18 -10.06
C LEU A 138 -2.62 4.33 -9.80
N GLU A 139 -3.78 4.35 -10.48
CA GLU A 139 -4.84 5.33 -10.24
C GLU A 139 -5.36 5.21 -8.79
N ALA A 140 -5.65 4.00 -8.32
CA ALA A 140 -6.08 3.77 -6.95
C ALA A 140 -5.03 4.20 -5.91
N MET A 141 -3.74 3.99 -6.20
CA MET A 141 -2.63 4.44 -5.35
C MET A 141 -2.54 5.96 -5.28
N GLN A 142 -2.74 6.65 -6.40
CA GLN A 142 -2.66 8.09 -6.48
C GLN A 142 -3.88 8.77 -5.87
N GLU A 143 -5.09 8.32 -6.25
CA GLU A 143 -6.35 8.98 -5.90
C GLU A 143 -6.91 8.52 -4.54
N ARG A 144 -6.38 7.44 -3.96
CA ARG A 144 -6.86 6.83 -2.70
C ARG A 144 -8.35 6.44 -2.76
N GLN A 145 -8.86 6.24 -3.96
CA GLN A 145 -10.25 5.87 -4.22
C GLN A 145 -10.36 5.07 -5.51
N VAL A 146 -11.46 4.35 -5.67
CA VAL A 146 -11.79 3.61 -6.89
C VAL A 146 -13.25 3.79 -7.25
N THR A 147 -13.56 3.77 -8.55
CA THR A 147 -14.94 3.85 -9.04
C THR A 147 -15.40 2.48 -9.53
N ILE A 148 -16.53 2.02 -9.02
CA ILE A 148 -17.19 0.77 -9.42
C ILE A 148 -18.60 1.10 -9.89
N GLY A 149 -18.87 0.88 -11.19
CA GLY A 149 -20.09 1.39 -11.80
C GLY A 149 -20.12 2.92 -11.80
N GLU A 150 -21.12 3.51 -11.18
CA GLU A 150 -21.29 4.97 -11.07
C GLU A 150 -20.87 5.51 -9.68
N THR A 151 -20.37 4.65 -8.78
CA THR A 151 -20.08 5.03 -7.40
C THR A 151 -18.59 5.00 -7.12
N THR A 152 -18.08 6.06 -6.52
CA THR A 152 -16.69 6.18 -6.06
C THR A 152 -16.59 5.82 -4.58
N PHE A 153 -15.65 4.95 -4.27
CA PHE A 153 -15.37 4.45 -2.92
C PHE A 153 -13.96 4.86 -2.51
N LYS A 154 -13.84 5.45 -1.34
CA LYS A 154 -12.53 5.71 -0.73
C LYS A 154 -11.90 4.41 -0.24
N LEU A 155 -10.59 4.30 -0.41
CA LEU A 155 -9.81 3.22 0.15
C LEU A 155 -9.56 3.46 1.65
N PRO A 156 -9.36 2.40 2.45
CA PRO A 156 -9.10 2.55 3.88
C PRO A 156 -7.74 3.21 4.13
N GLU A 157 -7.66 4.04 5.18
CA GLU A 157 -6.42 4.68 5.61
C GLU A 157 -5.86 4.01 6.88
N PRO A 158 -4.53 3.90 7.03
CA PRO A 158 -3.50 4.16 6.02
C PRO A 158 -3.60 3.19 4.85
N PHE A 159 -3.19 3.63 3.65
CA PHE A 159 -3.19 2.80 2.44
C PHE A 159 -1.78 2.70 1.87
N LEU A 160 -1.15 1.54 1.97
CA LEU A 160 0.19 1.27 1.46
C LEU A 160 0.18 0.07 0.52
N VAL A 161 0.69 0.27 -0.68
CA VAL A 161 0.96 -0.80 -1.65
C VAL A 161 2.45 -1.09 -1.67
N MET A 162 2.81 -2.34 -1.44
CA MET A 162 4.13 -2.88 -1.72
C MET A 162 4.04 -3.71 -2.99
N ALA A 163 4.49 -3.14 -4.10
CA ALA A 163 4.55 -3.83 -5.38
C ALA A 163 5.87 -4.57 -5.54
N THR A 164 5.83 -5.76 -6.14
CA THR A 164 7.03 -6.49 -6.53
C THR A 164 7.12 -6.61 -8.05
N GLN A 165 8.33 -6.53 -8.56
CA GLN A 165 8.65 -6.70 -9.96
C GLN A 165 9.77 -7.72 -10.09
N ASN A 166 9.59 -8.69 -10.99
CA ASN A 166 10.69 -9.57 -11.37
C ASN A 166 11.54 -8.88 -12.45
N PRO A 167 12.84 -8.62 -12.23
CA PRO A 167 13.69 -7.92 -13.18
C PRO A 167 14.02 -8.79 -14.42
N ILE A 168 13.77 -10.10 -14.37
CA ILE A 168 14.02 -10.99 -15.49
C ILE A 168 12.84 -10.83 -16.46
N GLU A 169 13.10 -10.22 -17.62
CA GLU A 169 12.15 -10.19 -18.73
C GLU A 169 11.87 -11.63 -19.17
N GLN A 170 10.71 -12.14 -18.80
CA GLN A 170 10.16 -13.39 -19.30
C GLN A 170 9.03 -13.09 -20.29
N GLU A 171 8.76 -14.04 -21.18
CA GLU A 171 7.59 -13.99 -22.07
C GLU A 171 6.33 -13.69 -21.23
N GLY A 172 5.62 -12.60 -21.52
CA GLY A 172 4.44 -12.14 -20.78
C GLY A 172 4.69 -11.10 -19.68
N THR A 173 5.84 -10.42 -19.66
CA THR A 173 6.08 -9.24 -18.82
C THR A 173 5.86 -7.95 -19.61
N TYR A 174 5.34 -6.91 -18.94
CA TYR A 174 5.16 -5.57 -19.48
C TYR A 174 6.05 -4.60 -18.70
N GLN A 175 6.62 -3.62 -19.42
CA GLN A 175 7.32 -2.52 -18.73
C GLN A 175 6.34 -1.70 -17.91
N LEU A 176 6.76 -1.32 -16.71
CA LEU A 176 6.01 -0.41 -15.84
C LEU A 176 6.13 1.04 -16.30
#